data_c5e13ddbd5e25e371334b365421a30a2
#
_entry.id   c5e13ddbd5e25e371334b365421a30a2
#
_cell.length_a   1.000
_cell.length_b   1.000
_cell.length_c   1.000
_cell.angle_alpha   90.00
_cell.angle_beta   90.00
_cell.angle_gamma   90.00
#
_symmetry.space_group_name_H-M   'P 1'
#
loop_
_entity.id
_entity.type
_entity.pdbx_description
1 polymer ?
#
loop_
_entity_poly.entity_id
_entity_poly.type
_entity_poly.pdbx_seq_one_letter_code
_entity_poly.pdbx_strand_id
1 'polypeptide(L)'
;MKLLCDQMLGSLAKWLRIYGFDTYFAERTVDDSELINIAKKEGRVLITRDKELVYNAKRENVKVIKIETTDLEEQKEQIITIIKPKSLNYLSRCLLCNSLLEEISKNEVKNKVPEKKIKLVKDLTELIKTHK
;
A
#
# COMPACT_ATOMS: atom_id res chain seq x y z
N MET A 1 -5.70 -5.04 -8.09
CA MET A 1 -5.07 -3.77 -8.47
C MET A 1 -3.72 -3.64 -7.80
N LYS A 2 -2.74 -3.24 -8.54
CA LYS A 2 -1.37 -3.06 -8.03
C LYS A 2 -1.07 -1.60 -7.82
N LEU A 3 -0.48 -1.25 -6.68
CA LEU A 3 -0.19 0.12 -6.29
C LEU A 3 1.32 0.30 -6.06
N LEU A 4 1.78 1.53 -6.17
CA LEU A 4 3.17 1.92 -5.90
C LEU A 4 3.15 3.24 -5.13
N CYS A 5 3.65 3.23 -3.90
CA CYS A 5 3.78 4.44 -3.08
C CYS A 5 5.22 4.92 -3.08
N ASP A 6 5.42 6.24 -3.19
CA ASP A 6 6.75 6.81 -3.03
C ASP A 6 7.18 6.79 -1.55
N GLN A 7 8.45 7.13 -1.31
CA GLN A 7 9.05 7.04 0.03
C GLN A 7 8.35 7.91 1.10
N MET A 8 7.64 8.96 0.68
CA MET A 8 6.95 9.86 1.61
C MET A 8 5.65 9.28 2.16
N LEU A 9 5.16 8.20 1.57
CA LEU A 9 3.87 7.59 1.91
C LEU A 9 4.01 6.21 2.56
N GLY A 10 5.03 6.05 3.42
CA GLY A 10 5.29 4.77 4.07
C GLY A 10 4.13 4.26 4.93
N SER A 11 3.52 5.14 5.72
CA SER A 11 2.38 4.76 6.56
C SER A 11 1.17 4.38 5.72
N LEU A 12 0.89 5.14 4.66
CA LEU A 12 -0.19 4.81 3.73
C LEU A 12 0.05 3.46 3.04
N ALA A 13 1.28 3.21 2.60
CA ALA A 13 1.64 1.93 1.96
C ALA A 13 1.33 0.74 2.87
N LYS A 14 1.66 0.85 4.16
CA LYS A 14 1.36 -0.20 5.14
C LYS A 14 -0.15 -0.44 5.26
N TRP A 15 -0.94 0.62 5.34
CA TRP A 15 -2.40 0.51 5.42
C TRP A 15 -3.00 -0.09 4.15
N LEU A 16 -2.47 0.26 2.98
CA LEU A 16 -2.93 -0.33 1.73
C LEU A 16 -2.66 -1.84 1.68
N ARG A 17 -1.52 -2.27 2.22
CA ARG A 17 -1.21 -3.70 2.37
C ARG A 17 -2.16 -4.38 3.36
N ILE A 18 -2.51 -3.71 4.46
CA ILE A 18 -3.50 -4.20 5.42
C ILE A 18 -4.85 -4.42 4.73
N TYR A 19 -5.26 -3.51 3.86
CA TYR A 19 -6.49 -3.64 3.09
C TYR A 19 -6.44 -4.73 2.03
N GLY A 20 -5.28 -5.30 1.76
CA GLY A 20 -5.10 -6.38 0.80
C GLY A 20 -4.65 -5.94 -0.58
N PHE A 21 -4.32 -4.67 -0.78
CA PHE A 21 -3.79 -4.19 -2.05
C PHE A 21 -2.33 -4.59 -2.23
N ASP A 22 -1.99 -5.08 -3.41
CA ASP A 22 -0.60 -5.31 -3.81
C ASP A 22 0.10 -3.96 -3.93
N THR A 23 0.89 -3.60 -2.92
CA THR A 23 1.47 -2.27 -2.79
C THR A 23 2.98 -2.35 -2.68
N TYR A 24 3.68 -1.86 -3.70
CA TYR A 24 5.13 -1.66 -3.66
C TYR A 24 5.42 -0.35 -2.94
N PHE A 25 6.38 -0.36 -2.03
CA PHE A 25 6.81 0.84 -1.33
C PHE A 25 8.28 1.11 -1.63
N ALA A 26 8.59 2.31 -2.12
CA ALA A 26 9.96 2.73 -2.38
C ALA A 26 10.64 3.15 -1.06
N GLU A 27 11.34 2.22 -0.42
CA GLU A 27 12.00 2.44 0.88
C GLU A 27 13.21 3.36 0.81
N ARG A 28 13.77 3.55 -0.38
CA ARG A 28 14.94 4.42 -0.60
C ARG A 28 14.55 5.60 -1.46
N THR A 29 15.43 6.60 -1.45
CA THR A 29 15.33 7.68 -2.42
C THR A 29 15.59 7.07 -3.81
N VAL A 30 14.56 7.07 -4.62
CA VAL A 30 14.57 6.51 -5.98
C VAL A 30 14.23 7.64 -6.92
N ASP A 31 14.92 7.72 -8.06
CA ASP A 31 14.63 8.74 -9.06
C ASP A 31 13.20 8.58 -9.59
N ASP A 32 12.57 9.70 -9.96
CA ASP A 32 11.24 9.71 -10.54
C ASP A 32 11.14 8.79 -11.76
N SER A 33 12.17 8.80 -12.60
CA SER A 33 12.23 7.94 -13.79
C SER A 33 12.21 6.46 -13.43
N GLU A 34 12.88 6.08 -12.34
CA GLU A 34 12.90 4.69 -11.87
C GLU A 34 11.56 4.27 -11.31
N LEU A 35 10.90 5.14 -10.54
CA LEU A 35 9.55 4.89 -10.04
C LEU A 35 8.56 4.70 -11.19
N ILE A 36 8.63 5.55 -12.18
CA ILE A 36 7.77 5.47 -13.37
C ILE A 36 8.03 4.17 -14.13
N ASN A 37 9.28 3.76 -14.26
CA ASN A 37 9.64 2.50 -14.91
C ASN A 37 9.08 1.29 -14.17
N ILE A 38 9.15 1.29 -12.85
CA ILE A 38 8.57 0.21 -12.02
C ILE A 38 7.05 0.16 -12.22
N ALA A 39 6.39 1.31 -12.20
CA ALA A 39 4.94 1.40 -12.39
C ALA A 39 4.52 0.85 -13.76
N LYS A 40 5.27 1.21 -14.81
CA LYS A 40 5.01 0.71 -16.17
C LYS A 40 5.22 -0.79 -16.28
N LYS A 41 6.37 -1.25 -15.80
CA LYS A 41 6.79 -2.64 -15.92
C LYS A 41 5.85 -3.58 -15.18
N GLU A 42 5.38 -3.18 -14.02
CA GLU A 42 4.55 -4.01 -13.16
C GLU A 42 3.05 -3.69 -13.27
N GLY A 43 2.69 -2.69 -14.05
CA GLY A 43 1.29 -2.28 -14.19
C GLY A 43 0.71 -1.71 -12.90
N ARG A 44 1.49 -0.92 -12.18
CA ARG A 44 1.08 -0.33 -10.89
C ARG A 44 0.55 1.08 -11.05
N VAL A 45 -0.41 1.44 -10.20
CA VAL A 45 -0.89 2.82 -10.07
C VAL A 45 0.04 3.53 -9.10
N LEU A 46 0.66 4.62 -9.56
CA LEU A 46 1.58 5.41 -8.74
C LEU A 46 0.79 6.33 -7.81
N ILE A 47 1.15 6.33 -6.53
CA ILE A 47 0.54 7.18 -5.52
C ILE A 47 1.63 8.08 -4.94
N THR A 48 1.45 9.40 -5.06
CA THR A 48 2.46 10.37 -4.63
C THR A 48 1.82 11.71 -4.26
N ARG A 49 2.54 12.50 -3.48
CA ARG A 49 2.19 13.89 -3.17
C ARG A 49 2.97 14.88 -4.03
N ASP A 50 3.98 14.42 -4.74
CA ASP A 50 4.87 15.26 -5.54
C ASP A 50 4.23 15.62 -6.88
N LYS A 51 3.98 16.90 -7.11
CA LYS A 51 3.38 17.41 -8.34
C LYS A 51 4.23 17.12 -9.58
N GLU A 52 5.54 17.21 -9.45
CA GLU A 52 6.47 16.95 -10.56
C GLU A 52 6.43 15.49 -10.97
N LEU A 53 6.41 14.59 -10.00
CA LEU A 53 6.29 13.17 -10.27
C LEU A 53 4.94 12.84 -10.93
N VAL A 54 3.85 13.46 -10.48
CA VAL A 54 2.53 13.32 -11.12
C VAL A 54 2.59 13.73 -12.59
N TYR A 55 3.19 14.88 -12.85
CA TYR A 55 3.31 15.41 -14.22
C TYR A 55 4.11 14.44 -15.11
N ASN A 56 5.27 13.98 -14.63
CA ASN A 56 6.13 13.08 -15.39
C ASN A 56 5.46 11.72 -15.63
N ALA A 57 4.74 11.20 -14.62
CA ALA A 57 4.01 9.95 -14.75
C ALA A 57 2.90 10.03 -15.81
N LYS A 58 2.16 11.13 -15.82
CA LYS A 58 1.11 11.35 -16.82
C LYS A 58 1.68 11.44 -18.23
N ARG A 59 2.84 12.06 -18.40
CA ARG A 59 3.52 12.14 -19.70
C ARG A 59 3.90 10.75 -20.22
N GLU A 60 4.18 9.82 -19.33
CA GLU A 60 4.57 8.45 -19.65
C GLU A 60 3.37 7.49 -19.67
N ASN A 61 2.15 8.00 -19.62
CA ASN A 61 0.90 7.22 -19.61
C ASN A 61 0.79 6.26 -18.42
N VAL A 62 1.40 6.61 -17.30
CA VAL A 62 1.28 5.87 -16.04
C VAL A 62 0.09 6.42 -15.27
N LYS A 63 -0.78 5.54 -14.79
CA LYS A 63 -1.88 5.96 -13.91
C LYS A 63 -1.30 6.45 -12.60
N VAL A 64 -1.72 7.62 -12.16
CA VAL A 64 -1.20 8.25 -10.95
C VAL A 64 -2.34 8.84 -10.13
N ILE A 65 -2.24 8.68 -8.81
CA ILE A 65 -3.15 9.30 -7.85
C ILE A 65 -2.33 10.29 -7.04
N LYS A 66 -2.69 11.57 -7.11
CA LYS A 66 -2.04 12.60 -6.32
C LYS A 66 -2.73 12.71 -4.97
N ILE A 67 -1.97 12.56 -3.90
CA ILE A 67 -2.45 12.74 -2.54
C ILE A 67 -2.34 14.22 -2.17
N GLU A 68 -3.46 14.82 -1.77
CA GLU A 68 -3.54 16.25 -1.48
C GLU A 68 -3.29 16.58 -0.01
N THR A 69 -3.35 15.61 0.87
CA THR A 69 -3.30 15.82 2.32
C THR A 69 -2.10 15.13 2.97
N THR A 70 -1.66 15.65 4.12
CA THR A 70 -0.64 15.01 4.95
C THR A 70 -1.25 14.10 6.02
N ASP A 71 -2.57 14.19 6.22
CA ASP A 71 -3.27 13.37 7.21
C ASP A 71 -3.50 11.95 6.70
N LEU A 72 -3.02 10.97 7.45
CA LEU A 72 -3.10 9.55 7.06
C LEU A 72 -4.55 9.08 6.89
N GLU A 73 -5.45 9.48 7.78
CA GLU A 73 -6.87 9.07 7.68
C GLU A 73 -7.51 9.59 6.40
N GLU A 74 -7.23 10.85 6.05
CA GLU A 74 -7.72 11.43 4.81
C GLU A 74 -7.09 10.77 3.59
N GLN A 75 -5.80 10.41 3.67
CA GLN A 75 -5.11 9.69 2.59
C GLN A 75 -5.77 8.35 2.32
N LYS A 76 -6.06 7.58 3.38
CA LYS A 76 -6.74 6.29 3.27
C LYS A 76 -8.12 6.45 2.64
N GLU A 77 -8.87 7.43 3.11
CA GLU A 77 -10.22 7.71 2.59
C GLU A 77 -10.18 8.10 1.12
N GLN A 78 -9.22 8.94 0.73
CA GLN A 78 -9.05 9.36 -0.66
C GLN A 78 -8.79 8.15 -1.57
N ILE A 79 -7.90 7.24 -1.17
CA ILE A 79 -7.59 6.05 -1.96
C ILE A 79 -8.81 5.14 -2.09
N ILE A 80 -9.51 4.87 -1.01
CA ILE A 80 -10.71 4.01 -1.03
C ILE A 80 -11.80 4.63 -1.92
N THR A 81 -11.98 5.95 -1.83
CA THR A 81 -12.97 6.65 -2.64
C THR A 81 -12.66 6.57 -4.13
N ILE A 82 -11.40 6.71 -4.51
CA ILE A 82 -10.96 6.68 -5.90
C ILE A 82 -11.01 5.27 -6.47
N ILE A 83 -10.49 4.28 -5.73
CA ILE A 83 -10.39 2.89 -6.21
C ILE A 83 -11.74 2.20 -6.16
N LYS A 84 -12.58 2.48 -5.17
CA LYS A 84 -13.91 1.87 -4.97
C LYS A 84 -13.84 0.33 -5.05
N PRO A 85 -13.03 -0.32 -4.19
CA PRO A 85 -12.90 -1.77 -4.26
C PRO A 85 -14.22 -2.45 -3.92
N LYS A 86 -14.53 -3.55 -4.62
CA LYS A 86 -15.75 -4.33 -4.36
C LYS A 86 -15.71 -4.98 -2.97
N SER A 87 -14.53 -5.39 -2.54
CA SER A 87 -14.30 -5.95 -1.22
C SER A 87 -12.84 -5.73 -0.84
N LEU A 88 -12.58 -5.62 0.45
CA LEU A 88 -11.23 -5.50 0.98
C LEU A 88 -10.80 -6.84 1.59
N ASN A 89 -9.63 -7.31 1.24
CA ASN A 89 -9.04 -8.53 1.78
C ASN A 89 -8.06 -8.18 2.90
N TYR A 90 -8.63 -7.75 4.03
CA TYR A 90 -7.82 -7.34 5.18
C TYR A 90 -6.81 -8.41 5.57
N LEU A 91 -5.56 -7.98 5.78
CA LEU A 91 -4.46 -8.82 6.23
C LEU A 91 -4.13 -9.97 5.29
N SER A 92 -4.49 -9.86 4.01
CA SER A 92 -4.08 -10.85 3.01
C SER A 92 -2.64 -10.66 2.55
N ARG A 93 -2.02 -9.54 2.91
CA ARG A 93 -0.65 -9.22 2.53
C ARG A 93 0.22 -8.88 3.73
N CYS A 94 1.49 -9.24 3.63
CA CYS A 94 2.48 -8.91 4.65
C CYS A 94 2.77 -7.40 4.61
N LEU A 95 2.76 -6.75 5.78
CA LEU A 95 3.01 -5.31 5.90
C LEU A 95 4.43 -4.93 5.52
N LEU A 96 5.38 -5.84 5.71
CA LEU A 96 6.79 -5.58 5.50
C LEU A 96 7.25 -5.88 4.09
N CYS A 97 6.71 -6.90 3.44
CA CYS A 97 7.17 -7.34 2.13
C CYS A 97 6.10 -7.42 1.05
N ASN A 98 4.84 -7.15 1.39
CA ASN A 98 3.71 -7.18 0.45
C ASN A 98 3.39 -8.59 -0.10
N SER A 99 4.04 -9.64 0.37
CA SER A 99 3.74 -11.00 -0.09
C SER A 99 2.33 -11.40 0.31
N LEU A 100 1.66 -12.18 -0.55
CA LEU A 100 0.38 -12.76 -0.19
C LEU A 100 0.55 -13.66 1.02
N LEU A 101 -0.28 -13.43 2.02
CA LEU A 101 -0.38 -14.32 3.16
C LEU A 101 -1.34 -15.42 2.75
N GLU A 102 -0.82 -16.58 2.38
CA GLU A 102 -1.65 -17.74 2.10
C GLU A 102 -2.46 -18.08 3.35
N GLU A 103 -3.66 -18.62 3.17
CA GLU A 103 -4.42 -19.21 4.26
C GLU A 103 -3.70 -20.47 4.76
N ILE A 104 -2.47 -20.30 5.17
CA ILE A 104 -1.73 -21.32 5.89
C ILE A 104 -2.42 -21.42 7.24
N SER A 105 -2.63 -22.63 7.73
CA SER A 105 -3.19 -22.85 9.05
C SER A 105 -2.56 -21.87 10.04
N LYS A 106 -3.35 -21.28 10.92
CA LYS A 106 -2.86 -20.32 11.94
C LYS A 106 -1.63 -20.81 12.68
N ASN A 107 -1.44 -22.12 12.76
CA ASN A 107 -0.30 -22.77 13.42
C ASN A 107 1.01 -22.58 12.64
N GLU A 108 0.98 -22.63 11.31
CA GLU A 108 2.19 -22.43 10.51
C GLU A 108 2.63 -20.96 10.50
N VAL A 109 1.67 -20.04 10.55
CA VAL A 109 1.97 -18.61 10.66
C VAL A 109 2.66 -18.31 11.98
N LYS A 110 2.19 -18.91 13.09
CA LYS A 110 2.81 -18.74 14.41
C LYS A 110 4.26 -19.22 14.45
N ASN A 111 4.60 -20.24 13.70
CA ASN A 111 5.96 -20.77 13.65
C ASN A 111 6.92 -19.94 12.78
N LYS A 112 6.39 -19.14 11.86
CA LYS A 112 7.18 -18.36 10.90
C LYS A 112 7.29 -16.87 11.23
N VAL A 113 6.42 -16.35 12.08
CA VAL A 113 6.33 -14.92 12.42
C VAL A 113 6.55 -14.73 13.91
N PRO A 114 7.48 -13.83 14.33
CA PRO A 114 7.65 -13.52 15.75
C PRO A 114 6.33 -13.07 16.40
N GLU A 115 6.11 -13.45 17.64
CA GLU A 115 4.89 -13.09 18.39
C GLU A 115 4.59 -11.60 18.38
N LYS A 116 5.61 -10.75 18.43
CA LYS A 116 5.43 -9.29 18.35
C LYS A 116 4.73 -8.85 17.08
N LYS A 117 5.03 -9.51 15.95
CA LYS A 117 4.40 -9.18 14.67
C LYS A 117 2.95 -9.66 14.61
N ILE A 118 2.68 -10.80 15.19
CA ILE A 118 1.31 -11.34 15.26
C ILE A 118 0.44 -10.42 16.11
N LYS A 119 0.93 -9.96 17.25
CA LYS A 119 0.22 -9.04 18.13
C LYS A 119 -0.05 -7.71 17.43
N LEU A 120 0.96 -7.15 16.75
CA LEU A 120 0.82 -5.90 16.00
C LEU A 120 -0.26 -6.01 14.92
N VAL A 121 -0.30 -7.12 14.20
CA VAL A 121 -1.31 -7.38 13.17
C VAL A 121 -2.71 -7.47 13.78
N LYS A 122 -2.87 -8.11 14.92
CA LYS A 122 -4.14 -8.19 15.64
C LYS A 122 -4.61 -6.81 16.10
N ASP A 123 -3.71 -6.01 16.67
CA ASP A 123 -4.02 -4.66 17.13
C ASP A 123 -4.47 -3.78 15.97
N LEU A 124 -3.80 -3.88 14.82
CA LEU A 124 -4.17 -3.16 13.60
C LEU A 124 -5.53 -3.62 13.06
N THR A 125 -5.82 -4.92 13.14
CA THR A 125 -7.12 -5.47 12.72
C THR A 125 -8.25 -4.91 13.57
N GLU A 126 -8.06 -4.81 14.88
CA GLU A 126 -9.04 -4.21 15.77
C GLU A 126 -9.26 -2.73 15.47
N LEU A 127 -8.19 -1.99 15.20
CA LEU A 127 -8.29 -0.59 14.78
C LEU A 127 -9.11 -0.44 13.50
N ILE A 128 -8.91 -1.30 12.51
CA ILE A 128 -9.67 -1.29 11.26
C ILE A 128 -11.15 -1.54 11.54
N LYS A 129 -11.48 -2.48 12.43
CA LYS A 129 -12.86 -2.81 12.78
C LYS A 129 -13.55 -1.67 13.53
N THR A 130 -12.82 -0.91 14.34
CA THR A 130 -13.37 0.21 15.11
C THR A 130 -13.55 1.48 14.30
N HIS A 131 -12.91 1.59 13.15
CA HIS A 131 -12.97 2.77 12.28
C HIS A 131 -13.98 2.65 11.12
N LYS A 132 -14.86 1.67 11.19
CA LYS A 132 -15.94 1.59 10.20
C LYS A 132 -17.01 2.61 10.45
#